data_8264da5e154318198e96b5d38f5b215a
#
_entry.id   8264da5e154318198e96b5d38f5b215a
#
_cell.length_a   1.000
_cell.length_b   1.000
_cell.length_c   1.000
_cell.angle_alpha   90.00
_cell.angle_beta   90.00
_cell.angle_gamma   90.00
#
_symmetry.space_group_name_H-M   'P 1'
#
loop_
_entity.id
_entity.type
_entity.pdbx_description
1 polymer ?
#
loop_
_entity_poly.entity_id
_entity_poly.type
_entity_poly.pdbx_seq_one_letter_code
_entity_poly.pdbx_strand_id
1 'polypeptide(L)'
;ANGKISFYFEIDGRAAGQIVEAPEDDWNVFTHSVKVTDVQLSEGKHVLKWFTTGGINLDKFVITRTGEYTGEQIGNSLFTYPRYGTYEHNPLFVDFKSEMYNTPFVGTLYTADPSAHVWDDGRLYVYASHDMEPPVGCDRMDRYHVFSTTDMKNWTDHGEIMNSATVKAQTGLGIDGFMWAPDCVYNKEEQLYYLYFPHMIDEATWRIFVATSREPAAKFRVKGVIEGIPSTIDPCVFVDDDGQPYIYTSGAGQGCWGGKLRKDDWTTLDGTMTPLKGFTDFHEAPWMHKYKGKYYLSHSDNHASTQGGNQMQYSVSDNPLGPFTPCGVYMYPQGEETAHGSIVEYNGKWYSFYHTSNHSGRGGLRSVCVDPIEYDLKGNLKVVKNWGRPYGNRAVEIGLNKQTIIQAENYNMGGQHTAYYKNPKTGTRMDVKTENGIGFLSSMKGGEWVRYTFNVSEAGRYGITFRVRQKRNGGKFRVAVNGVYKTNDIVLNGGVNTWIESYVYPVELQEGEQYIDIRIKSGDLDIDWIRFGEGASLIPGIIQAEDYDDGGYSFKQGEFGNFKSYRKDKGVAISASDGVVHISNTSVGDWLQYTFTTQGGAFEIRVRASAERD
;
A
#
# COMPACT_ATOMS: atom_id res chain seq x y z
N ALA A 1 -7.35 35.70 -3.08
CA ALA A 1 -6.96 35.83 -1.67
C ALA A 1 -5.51 35.48 -1.58
N ASN A 2 -4.66 36.43 -1.25
CA ASN A 2 -3.25 36.18 -0.97
C ASN A 2 -3.16 35.42 0.35
N GLY A 3 -3.03 34.09 0.28
CA GLY A 3 -2.71 33.30 1.45
C GLY A 3 -1.28 33.63 1.87
N LYS A 4 -1.05 33.84 3.16
CA LYS A 4 0.30 34.05 3.69
C LYS A 4 1.17 32.85 3.34
N ILE A 5 2.38 33.11 2.91
CA ILE A 5 3.38 32.08 2.63
C ILE A 5 3.93 31.59 3.96
N SER A 6 3.98 30.29 4.12
CA SER A 6 4.49 29.64 5.32
C SER A 6 5.57 28.63 4.98
N PHE A 7 6.38 28.29 5.96
CA PHE A 7 7.36 27.22 5.84
C PHE A 7 7.45 26.38 7.12
N TYR A 8 8.05 25.20 7.01
CA TYR A 8 8.33 24.31 8.13
C TYR A 8 9.57 23.47 7.84
N PHE A 9 10.04 22.83 8.87
CA PHE A 9 11.18 21.92 8.79
C PHE A 9 10.75 20.48 9.05
N GLU A 10 11.47 19.58 8.42
CA GLU A 10 11.55 18.19 8.83
C GLU A 10 12.98 17.84 9.16
N ILE A 11 13.19 17.08 10.21
CA ILE A 11 14.49 16.52 10.57
C ILE A 11 14.32 15.01 10.65
N ASP A 12 15.16 14.30 9.90
CA ASP A 12 15.14 12.83 9.80
C ASP A 12 13.76 12.27 9.40
N GLY A 13 13.07 12.99 8.50
CA GLY A 13 11.76 12.60 8.00
C GLY A 13 10.58 12.94 8.92
N ARG A 14 10.79 13.70 9.99
CA ARG A 14 9.75 14.12 10.94
C ARG A 14 9.64 15.64 10.97
N ALA A 15 8.42 16.16 11.09
CA ALA A 15 8.21 17.59 11.31
C ALA A 15 8.92 18.03 12.59
N ALA A 16 9.65 19.12 12.50
CA ALA A 16 10.43 19.68 13.59
C ALA A 16 10.01 21.13 13.87
N GLY A 17 9.57 21.39 15.08
CA GLY A 17 9.05 22.68 15.49
C GLY A 17 7.67 23.00 14.91
N GLN A 18 7.31 24.27 14.86
CA GLN A 18 6.02 24.76 14.37
C GLN A 18 6.12 25.21 12.90
N ILE A 19 4.95 25.29 12.26
CA ILE A 19 4.82 25.99 10.96
C ILE A 19 4.92 27.48 11.21
N VAL A 20 5.74 28.19 10.44
CA VAL A 20 5.97 29.63 10.58
C VAL A 20 5.54 30.38 9.33
N GLU A 21 4.94 31.54 9.50
CA GLU A 21 4.65 32.48 8.41
C GLU A 21 5.93 33.18 8.00
N ALA A 22 6.19 33.28 6.69
CA ALA A 22 7.30 34.03 6.15
C ALA A 22 7.11 35.53 6.41
N PRO A 23 8.22 36.28 6.67
CA PRO A 23 8.12 37.73 6.74
C PRO A 23 7.62 38.32 5.43
N GLU A 24 6.79 39.35 5.50
CA GLU A 24 6.32 40.10 4.33
C GLU A 24 7.33 41.21 4.01
N ASP A 25 8.44 40.84 3.35
CA ASP A 25 9.47 41.78 2.88
C ASP A 25 9.52 41.79 1.35
N ASP A 26 10.16 42.82 0.77
CA ASP A 26 10.51 42.81 -0.64
C ASP A 26 11.51 41.71 -0.97
N TRP A 27 11.42 41.15 -2.17
CA TRP A 27 12.12 39.94 -2.64
C TRP A 27 13.65 39.92 -2.39
N ASN A 28 14.29 41.05 -2.21
CA ASN A 28 15.73 41.17 -1.99
C ASN A 28 16.07 41.81 -0.65
N VAL A 29 15.12 41.88 0.29
CA VAL A 29 15.32 42.51 1.60
C VAL A 29 15.29 41.42 2.67
N PHE A 30 16.43 41.20 3.33
CA PHE A 30 16.62 40.19 4.36
C PHE A 30 16.77 40.83 5.75
N THR A 31 15.82 41.67 6.13
CA THR A 31 15.88 42.43 7.41
C THR A 31 15.22 41.69 8.57
N HIS A 32 14.34 40.73 8.27
CA HIS A 32 13.61 39.96 9.29
C HIS A 32 14.07 38.52 9.35
N SER A 33 14.03 37.94 10.54
CA SER A 33 14.23 36.54 10.77
C SER A 33 13.09 35.98 11.62
N VAL A 34 12.69 34.75 11.32
CA VAL A 34 11.70 34.01 12.10
C VAL A 34 12.36 32.88 12.86
N LYS A 35 11.79 32.52 14.00
CA LYS A 35 12.31 31.45 14.85
C LYS A 35 11.41 30.22 14.75
N VAL A 36 12.06 29.08 14.60
CA VAL A 36 11.43 27.78 14.82
C VAL A 36 11.96 27.26 16.16
N THR A 37 11.06 26.98 17.09
CA THR A 37 11.37 26.48 18.43
C THR A 37 11.00 25.02 18.59
N ASP A 38 11.30 24.45 19.73
CA ASP A 38 10.94 23.08 20.12
C ASP A 38 11.53 21.99 19.21
N VAL A 39 12.68 22.27 18.62
CA VAL A 39 13.44 21.32 17.82
C VAL A 39 14.33 20.49 18.75
N GLN A 40 14.08 19.17 18.82
CA GLN A 40 14.87 18.24 19.61
C GLN A 40 15.79 17.44 18.69
N LEU A 41 17.11 17.50 18.96
CA LEU A 41 18.12 16.76 18.22
C LEU A 41 18.88 15.85 19.18
N SER A 42 18.91 14.56 18.88
CA SER A 42 19.77 13.60 19.58
C SER A 42 21.25 13.85 19.24
N GLU A 43 22.15 13.18 19.92
CA GLU A 43 23.53 13.14 19.46
C GLU A 43 23.62 12.32 18.16
N GLY A 44 24.31 12.87 17.15
CA GLY A 44 24.55 12.20 15.88
C GLY A 44 24.35 13.07 14.64
N LYS A 45 24.22 12.40 13.51
CA LYS A 45 24.02 13.01 12.21
C LYS A 45 22.54 13.12 11.91
N HIS A 46 22.11 14.30 11.46
CA HIS A 46 20.72 14.61 11.15
C HIS A 46 20.58 15.17 9.73
N VAL A 47 19.41 14.90 9.11
CA VAL A 47 19.03 15.48 7.81
C VAL A 47 17.91 16.48 8.02
N LEU A 48 18.16 17.73 7.70
CA LEU A 48 17.17 18.81 7.75
C LEU A 48 16.62 19.06 6.36
N LYS A 49 15.29 19.05 6.23
CA LYS A 49 14.57 19.47 5.03
C LYS A 49 13.72 20.69 5.34
N TRP A 50 13.73 21.62 4.42
CA TRP A 50 12.94 22.86 4.49
C TRP A 50 11.85 22.81 3.42
N PHE A 51 10.64 23.17 3.81
CA PHE A 51 9.46 23.17 2.95
C PHE A 51 8.77 24.51 2.99
N THR A 52 8.26 24.97 1.84
CA THR A 52 7.51 26.22 1.71
C THR A 52 6.19 26.01 0.99
N THR A 53 5.19 26.82 1.35
CA THR A 53 3.89 26.84 0.70
C THR A 53 3.82 27.84 -0.47
N GLY A 54 4.91 28.57 -0.74
CA GLY A 54 4.97 29.56 -1.81
C GLY A 54 6.40 30.00 -2.12
N GLY A 55 6.55 31.01 -2.96
CA GLY A 55 7.86 31.56 -3.32
C GLY A 55 8.48 32.32 -2.15
N ILE A 56 9.61 31.86 -1.66
CA ILE A 56 10.42 32.51 -0.61
C ILE A 56 11.86 32.57 -1.09
N ASN A 57 12.50 33.75 -0.94
CA ASN A 57 13.93 33.81 -1.03
C ASN A 57 14.54 33.50 0.34
N LEU A 58 15.40 32.49 0.40
CA LEU A 58 16.02 32.02 1.63
C LEU A 58 17.48 32.45 1.66
N ASP A 59 17.91 33.16 2.72
CA ASP A 59 19.30 33.53 2.92
C ASP A 59 20.06 32.43 3.68
N LYS A 60 19.67 32.15 4.93
CA LYS A 60 20.40 31.21 5.77
C LYS A 60 19.59 30.67 6.93
N PHE A 61 20.07 29.56 7.51
CA PHE A 61 19.66 29.07 8.81
C PHE A 61 20.73 29.35 9.85
N VAL A 62 20.32 29.75 11.04
CA VAL A 62 21.18 29.81 12.23
C VAL A 62 20.59 28.87 13.25
N ILE A 63 21.32 27.79 13.56
CA ILE A 63 20.90 26.79 14.53
C ILE A 63 21.68 27.03 15.83
N THR A 64 20.96 27.28 16.91
CA THR A 64 21.54 27.57 18.22
C THR A 64 21.04 26.57 19.25
N ARG A 65 21.95 25.95 19.99
CA ARG A 65 21.58 25.09 21.12
C ARG A 65 20.97 25.93 22.23
N THR A 66 19.77 25.58 22.65
CA THR A 66 19.01 26.31 23.69
C THR A 66 18.83 25.51 24.99
N GLY A 67 19.16 24.21 24.97
CA GLY A 67 19.00 23.31 26.12
C GLY A 67 19.53 21.92 25.84
N GLU A 68 19.26 21.03 26.80
CA GLU A 68 19.57 19.60 26.68
C GLU A 68 18.49 18.87 25.86
N TYR A 69 18.86 17.74 25.25
CA TYR A 69 17.92 16.85 24.58
C TYR A 69 16.96 16.21 25.57
N THR A 70 15.66 16.42 25.40
CA THR A 70 14.63 15.97 26.36
C THR A 70 13.80 14.78 25.87
N GLY A 71 14.04 14.30 24.63
CA GLY A 71 13.33 13.16 24.05
C GLY A 71 12.95 13.34 22.59
N GLU A 72 12.00 12.57 22.12
CA GLU A 72 11.59 12.51 20.71
C GLU A 72 10.99 13.83 20.21
N GLN A 73 11.27 14.15 18.96
CA GLN A 73 10.58 15.25 18.27
C GLN A 73 9.09 14.96 18.18
N ILE A 74 8.28 15.91 18.62
CA ILE A 74 6.82 15.84 18.50
C ILE A 74 6.45 16.62 17.24
N GLY A 75 6.07 15.91 16.19
CA GLY A 75 5.61 16.55 14.95
C GLY A 75 4.82 15.59 14.08
N ASN A 76 3.78 16.10 13.45
CA ASN A 76 3.06 15.40 12.39
C ASN A 76 3.58 15.90 11.05
N SER A 77 4.13 15.01 10.22
CA SER A 77 4.42 15.35 8.84
C SER A 77 3.09 15.60 8.11
N LEU A 78 2.79 16.86 7.85
CA LEU A 78 1.55 17.30 7.20
C LEU A 78 1.69 17.36 5.66
N PHE A 79 2.87 17.02 5.11
CA PHE A 79 3.19 17.31 3.73
C PHE A 79 3.80 16.11 3.01
N THR A 80 3.34 15.89 1.80
CA THR A 80 3.97 15.01 0.82
C THR A 80 5.27 15.63 0.33
N TYR A 81 6.34 14.86 0.38
CA TYR A 81 7.62 15.25 -0.19
C TYR A 81 7.53 15.34 -1.72
N PRO A 82 7.88 16.47 -2.34
CA PRO A 82 8.29 16.42 -3.73
C PRO A 82 9.61 15.64 -3.77
N ARG A 83 9.65 14.56 -4.52
CA ARG A 83 10.83 13.74 -4.73
C ARG A 83 11.45 14.14 -6.03
N TYR A 84 12.57 14.83 -5.97
CA TYR A 84 13.31 15.26 -7.16
C TYR A 84 14.80 14.97 -6.98
N GLY A 85 15.39 14.40 -8.02
CA GLY A 85 16.82 14.23 -8.13
C GLY A 85 17.35 12.83 -7.80
N THR A 86 18.49 12.55 -8.38
CA THR A 86 19.30 11.38 -8.08
C THR A 86 20.28 11.73 -6.99
N TYR A 87 20.35 10.91 -5.94
CA TYR A 87 21.35 11.02 -4.89
C TYR A 87 22.30 9.84 -4.99
N GLU A 88 23.56 10.13 -5.06
CA GLU A 88 24.59 9.12 -5.00
C GLU A 88 25.26 9.16 -3.62
N HIS A 89 25.34 7.99 -2.97
CA HIS A 89 26.04 7.81 -1.70
C HIS A 89 25.55 8.67 -0.52
N ASN A 90 24.26 9.02 -0.50
CA ASN A 90 23.70 9.75 0.62
C ASN A 90 23.25 8.79 1.74
N PRO A 91 23.59 9.08 2.99
CA PRO A 91 23.02 8.36 4.11
C PRO A 91 21.52 8.71 4.23
N LEU A 92 20.70 7.70 4.33
CA LEU A 92 19.27 7.84 4.60
C LEU A 92 19.01 7.43 6.04
N PHE A 93 18.14 8.16 6.72
CA PHE A 93 17.80 7.89 8.11
C PHE A 93 16.33 7.46 8.19
N VAL A 94 16.11 6.28 8.76
CA VAL A 94 14.79 5.78 9.10
C VAL A 94 14.80 5.38 10.57
N ASP A 95 13.93 6.00 11.37
CA ASP A 95 13.79 5.65 12.76
C ASP A 95 12.73 4.58 12.97
N PHE A 96 13.16 3.33 13.00
CA PHE A 96 12.30 2.19 13.30
C PHE A 96 11.81 2.11 14.76
N LYS A 97 12.38 2.91 15.66
CA LYS A 97 11.89 2.98 17.05
C LYS A 97 10.56 3.72 17.17
N SER A 98 10.23 4.54 16.16
CA SER A 98 9.02 5.37 16.19
C SER A 98 7.73 4.59 15.97
N GLU A 99 7.79 3.26 15.72
CA GLU A 99 6.62 2.45 15.42
C GLU A 99 5.73 3.08 14.30
N MET A 100 6.35 3.80 13.39
CA MET A 100 5.69 4.27 12.18
C MET A 100 5.76 3.17 11.14
N TYR A 101 4.60 2.76 10.67
CA TYR A 101 4.46 1.75 9.63
C TYR A 101 4.37 2.41 8.26
N ASN A 102 4.66 1.66 7.20
CA ASN A 102 4.56 2.12 5.80
C ASN A 102 5.43 3.37 5.54
N THR A 103 6.62 3.42 6.14
CA THR A 103 7.54 4.54 5.97
C THR A 103 8.62 4.18 4.96
N PRO A 104 8.78 4.97 3.87
CA PRO A 104 9.86 4.76 2.93
C PRO A 104 11.22 4.99 3.58
N PHE A 105 12.15 4.05 3.38
CA PHE A 105 13.53 4.27 3.75
C PHE A 105 14.35 5.01 2.67
N VAL A 106 13.77 5.18 1.48
CA VAL A 106 14.28 6.04 0.40
C VAL A 106 13.28 7.15 0.14
N GLY A 107 13.66 8.39 0.42
CA GLY A 107 12.80 9.56 0.24
C GLY A 107 13.19 10.46 -0.94
N THR A 108 14.24 10.12 -1.68
CA THR A 108 14.88 10.97 -2.69
C THR A 108 14.64 10.53 -4.13
N LEU A 109 14.22 9.26 -4.30
CA LEU A 109 13.93 8.63 -5.58
C LEU A 109 12.58 7.93 -5.51
N TYR A 110 11.91 7.81 -6.66
CA TYR A 110 10.83 6.85 -6.83
C TYR A 110 11.45 5.49 -7.08
N THR A 111 11.27 4.58 -6.14
CA THR A 111 11.86 3.24 -6.18
C THR A 111 10.81 2.19 -5.90
N ALA A 112 10.99 1.02 -6.51
CA ALA A 112 10.07 -0.09 -6.39
C ALA A 112 10.77 -1.45 -6.42
N ASP A 113 9.98 -2.51 -6.32
CA ASP A 113 10.38 -3.89 -6.54
C ASP A 113 11.60 -4.30 -5.69
N PRO A 114 11.55 -4.12 -4.36
CA PRO A 114 12.72 -4.31 -3.50
C PRO A 114 13.11 -5.78 -3.37
N SER A 115 14.30 -6.12 -3.82
CA SER A 115 14.95 -7.41 -3.61
C SER A 115 15.96 -7.26 -2.48
N ALA A 116 15.69 -7.84 -1.31
CA ALA A 116 16.48 -7.66 -0.09
C ALA A 116 17.28 -8.91 0.26
N HIS A 117 18.59 -8.73 0.51
CA HIS A 117 19.51 -9.82 0.82
C HIS A 117 20.50 -9.41 1.91
N VAL A 118 20.97 -10.38 2.65
CA VAL A 118 22.07 -10.22 3.64
C VAL A 118 23.30 -10.95 3.11
N TRP A 119 24.41 -10.24 3.01
CA TRP A 119 25.65 -10.81 2.52
C TRP A 119 26.64 -11.16 3.64
N ASP A 120 27.75 -11.80 3.28
CA ASP A 120 28.75 -12.28 4.24
C ASP A 120 29.46 -11.14 5.00
N ASP A 121 29.36 -9.89 4.57
CA ASP A 121 29.81 -8.70 5.30
C ASP A 121 28.89 -8.28 6.46
N GLY A 122 27.78 -8.99 6.64
CA GLY A 122 26.80 -8.75 7.69
C GLY A 122 25.89 -7.54 7.44
N ARG A 123 25.92 -6.94 6.23
CA ARG A 123 25.01 -5.88 5.83
C ARG A 123 23.79 -6.43 5.12
N LEU A 124 22.68 -5.76 5.28
CA LEU A 124 21.50 -5.97 4.45
C LEU A 124 21.54 -4.99 3.26
N TYR A 125 21.33 -5.53 2.07
CA TYR A 125 21.29 -4.81 0.80
C TYR A 125 19.90 -4.92 0.18
N VAL A 126 19.45 -3.84 -0.45
CA VAL A 126 18.19 -3.81 -1.21
C VAL A 126 18.47 -3.33 -2.62
N TYR A 127 18.18 -4.17 -3.58
CA TYR A 127 18.25 -3.86 -5.01
C TYR A 127 16.86 -3.42 -5.46
N ALA A 128 16.74 -2.24 -6.04
CA ALA A 128 15.45 -1.66 -6.37
C ALA A 128 15.45 -1.05 -7.77
N SER A 129 14.30 -1.16 -8.44
CA SER A 129 14.05 -0.46 -9.70
C SER A 129 13.78 1.02 -9.46
N HIS A 130 13.96 1.84 -10.48
CA HIS A 130 13.71 3.26 -10.47
C HIS A 130 12.53 3.58 -11.35
N ASP A 131 11.41 4.03 -10.76
CA ASP A 131 10.30 4.62 -11.50
C ASP A 131 10.74 5.97 -12.05
N MET A 132 10.65 6.18 -13.36
CA MET A 132 11.07 7.45 -13.95
C MET A 132 10.23 8.61 -13.42
N GLU A 133 10.82 9.79 -13.39
CA GLU A 133 10.16 11.00 -12.92
C GLU A 133 8.85 11.29 -13.68
N PRO A 134 7.89 11.98 -13.03
CA PRO A 134 6.64 12.34 -13.69
C PRO A 134 6.87 13.09 -15.02
N PRO A 135 6.07 12.82 -16.05
CA PRO A 135 4.80 12.06 -16.02
C PRO A 135 4.91 10.55 -16.27
N VAL A 136 6.10 9.99 -16.48
CA VAL A 136 6.32 8.63 -17.01
C VAL A 136 6.03 7.56 -15.97
N GLY A 137 6.69 7.58 -14.81
CA GLY A 137 6.48 6.59 -13.76
C GLY A 137 6.99 5.19 -14.12
N CYS A 138 6.36 4.15 -13.54
CA CYS A 138 6.75 2.75 -13.67
C CYS A 138 6.55 2.14 -15.07
N ASP A 139 5.84 2.79 -15.97
CA ASP A 139 5.73 2.35 -17.37
C ASP A 139 7.11 2.23 -18.01
N ARG A 140 8.05 3.07 -17.54
CA ARG A 140 9.45 3.01 -17.94
C ARG A 140 10.34 3.09 -16.72
N MET A 141 11.04 2.00 -16.43
CA MET A 141 12.08 1.94 -15.41
C MET A 141 13.42 1.73 -16.12
N ASP A 142 14.38 2.59 -15.85
CA ASP A 142 15.59 2.71 -16.67
C ASP A 142 16.87 2.27 -15.96
N ARG A 143 16.84 2.07 -14.65
CA ARG A 143 18.03 1.79 -13.84
C ARG A 143 17.73 1.09 -12.52
N TYR A 144 18.78 0.57 -11.89
CA TYR A 144 18.74 -0.01 -10.56
C TYR A 144 19.67 0.74 -9.62
N HIS A 145 19.16 1.02 -8.42
CA HIS A 145 19.91 1.50 -7.28
C HIS A 145 20.07 0.41 -6.24
N VAL A 146 21.13 0.51 -5.45
CA VAL A 146 21.36 -0.37 -4.28
C VAL A 146 21.41 0.48 -3.03
N PHE A 147 20.64 0.05 -2.05
CA PHE A 147 20.63 0.63 -0.71
C PHE A 147 21.14 -0.40 0.29
N SER A 148 21.83 0.02 1.35
CA SER A 148 22.26 -0.91 2.38
C SER A 148 22.19 -0.34 3.79
N THR A 149 22.08 -1.24 4.76
CA THR A 149 22.06 -0.88 6.19
C THR A 149 22.77 -1.93 7.03
N THR A 150 23.23 -1.53 8.22
CA THR A 150 23.73 -2.45 9.26
C THR A 150 22.82 -2.48 10.49
N ASP A 151 21.85 -1.58 10.59
CA ASP A 151 21.06 -1.37 11.80
C ASP A 151 19.56 -1.13 11.53
N MET A 152 19.14 -1.20 10.27
CA MET A 152 17.77 -0.90 9.81
C MET A 152 17.31 0.54 10.04
N LYS A 153 18.20 1.42 10.47
CA LYS A 153 17.91 2.83 10.78
C LYS A 153 18.64 3.78 9.85
N ASN A 154 19.93 3.49 9.65
CA ASN A 154 20.80 4.28 8.80
C ASN A 154 20.98 3.55 7.49
N TRP A 155 20.61 4.21 6.40
CA TRP A 155 20.69 3.66 5.06
C TRP A 155 21.73 4.40 4.23
N THR A 156 22.43 3.67 3.40
CA THR A 156 23.36 4.22 2.40
C THR A 156 22.81 3.96 1.01
N ASP A 157 22.62 5.00 0.22
CA ASP A 157 22.42 4.89 -1.22
C ASP A 157 23.79 4.77 -1.90
N HIS A 158 24.05 3.62 -2.53
CA HIS A 158 25.27 3.35 -3.29
C HIS A 158 25.17 3.88 -4.73
N GLY A 159 24.04 4.45 -5.11
CA GLY A 159 23.79 4.95 -6.44
C GLY A 159 23.42 3.86 -7.44
N GLU A 160 23.48 4.23 -8.69
CA GLU A 160 23.13 3.39 -9.82
C GLU A 160 24.18 2.30 -10.07
N ILE A 161 23.75 1.03 -10.15
CA ILE A 161 24.58 -0.12 -10.44
C ILE A 161 24.44 -0.63 -11.89
N MET A 162 23.30 -0.39 -12.52
CA MET A 162 22.99 -0.79 -13.89
C MET A 162 21.93 0.15 -14.49
N ASN A 163 22.00 0.36 -15.80
CA ASN A 163 20.94 1.07 -16.54
C ASN A 163 20.73 0.49 -17.95
N SER A 164 19.60 0.81 -18.59
CA SER A 164 19.21 0.29 -19.89
C SER A 164 20.20 0.64 -21.01
N ALA A 165 20.78 1.84 -20.97
CA ALA A 165 21.79 2.25 -21.95
C ALA A 165 23.07 1.40 -21.85
N THR A 166 23.47 1.03 -20.63
CA THR A 166 24.61 0.13 -20.39
C THR A 166 24.33 -1.28 -20.94
N VAL A 167 23.14 -1.82 -20.70
CA VAL A 167 22.74 -3.12 -21.26
C VAL A 167 22.82 -3.10 -22.76
N LYS A 168 22.23 -2.10 -23.40
CA LYS A 168 22.24 -1.94 -24.85
C LYS A 168 23.66 -1.79 -25.40
N ALA A 169 24.50 -1.01 -24.75
CA ALA A 169 25.90 -0.81 -25.18
C ALA A 169 26.72 -2.10 -25.09
N GLN A 170 26.47 -2.96 -24.10
CA GLN A 170 27.23 -4.20 -23.88
C GLN A 170 26.71 -5.39 -24.69
N THR A 171 25.42 -5.41 -25.05
CA THR A 171 24.78 -6.59 -25.67
C THR A 171 24.22 -6.32 -27.07
N GLY A 172 24.01 -5.08 -27.43
CA GLY A 172 23.26 -4.69 -28.62
C GLY A 172 21.73 -4.86 -28.50
N LEU A 173 21.24 -5.35 -27.37
CA LEU A 173 19.83 -5.64 -27.09
C LEU A 173 19.24 -4.61 -26.10
N GLY A 174 17.91 -4.51 -26.11
CA GLY A 174 17.15 -3.72 -25.14
C GLY A 174 16.57 -2.42 -25.69
N ILE A 175 15.42 -2.06 -25.17
CA ILE A 175 14.70 -0.81 -25.41
C ILE A 175 14.86 0.09 -24.20
N ASP A 176 15.19 1.37 -24.38
CA ASP A 176 15.39 2.30 -23.27
C ASP A 176 14.16 2.38 -22.36
N GLY A 177 14.40 2.25 -21.05
CA GLY A 177 13.40 2.42 -20.02
C GLY A 177 12.46 1.24 -19.80
N PHE A 178 12.85 0.02 -20.17
CA PHE A 178 12.08 -1.20 -19.88
C PHE A 178 12.97 -2.23 -19.16
N MET A 179 13.49 -1.83 -18.01
CA MET A 179 14.22 -2.68 -17.06
C MET A 179 13.44 -2.74 -15.75
N TRP A 180 12.62 -3.79 -15.56
CA TRP A 180 11.75 -3.91 -14.40
C TRP A 180 12.43 -4.67 -13.26
N ALA A 181 11.66 -5.26 -12.35
CA ALA A 181 12.12 -5.79 -11.07
C ALA A 181 13.39 -6.65 -11.13
N PRO A 182 14.47 -6.28 -10.41
CA PRO A 182 15.70 -7.06 -10.35
C PRO A 182 15.73 -8.03 -9.18
N ASP A 183 16.62 -9.04 -9.25
CA ASP A 183 17.07 -9.80 -8.10
C ASP A 183 18.58 -10.01 -8.13
N CYS A 184 19.20 -10.15 -6.96
CA CYS A 184 20.64 -10.35 -6.84
C CYS A 184 20.96 -11.52 -5.90
N VAL A 185 21.92 -12.36 -6.29
CA VAL A 185 22.42 -13.45 -5.44
C VAL A 185 23.93 -13.51 -5.45
N TYR A 186 24.51 -14.10 -4.42
CA TYR A 186 25.96 -14.24 -4.27
C TYR A 186 26.40 -15.69 -4.45
N ASN A 187 27.30 -15.93 -5.41
CA ASN A 187 27.99 -17.19 -5.58
C ASN A 187 29.28 -17.18 -4.75
N LYS A 188 29.27 -17.94 -3.64
CA LYS A 188 30.41 -18.01 -2.71
C LYS A 188 31.64 -18.67 -3.30
N GLU A 189 31.46 -19.64 -4.21
CA GLU A 189 32.58 -20.36 -4.84
C GLU A 189 33.32 -19.46 -5.82
N GLU A 190 32.61 -18.69 -6.62
CA GLU A 190 33.19 -17.77 -7.59
C GLU A 190 33.52 -16.40 -7.00
N GLN A 191 33.01 -16.06 -5.80
CA GLN A 191 33.07 -14.75 -5.19
C GLN A 191 32.49 -13.65 -6.10
N LEU A 192 31.34 -13.94 -6.69
CA LEU A 192 30.63 -13.06 -7.62
C LEU A 192 29.19 -12.86 -7.20
N TYR A 193 28.73 -11.64 -7.34
CA TYR A 193 27.31 -11.28 -7.29
C TYR A 193 26.72 -11.39 -8.68
N TYR A 194 25.55 -11.99 -8.78
CA TYR A 194 24.78 -12.19 -10.00
C TYR A 194 23.50 -11.36 -9.89
N LEU A 195 23.33 -10.39 -10.76
CA LEU A 195 22.13 -9.56 -10.89
C LEU A 195 21.29 -10.10 -12.05
N TYR A 196 20.10 -10.57 -11.75
CA TYR A 196 19.12 -11.02 -12.74
C TYR A 196 18.06 -9.95 -12.90
N PHE A 197 17.67 -9.67 -14.14
CA PHE A 197 16.68 -8.62 -14.40
C PHE A 197 15.98 -8.84 -15.75
N PRO A 198 14.69 -8.48 -15.83
CA PRO A 198 13.97 -8.50 -17.09
C PRO A 198 14.34 -7.23 -17.87
N HIS A 199 14.51 -7.39 -19.16
CA HIS A 199 14.63 -6.27 -20.08
C HIS A 199 13.88 -6.56 -21.38
N MET A 200 13.10 -5.60 -21.85
CA MET A 200 12.39 -5.70 -23.11
C MET A 200 13.38 -5.52 -24.26
N ILE A 201 13.42 -6.50 -25.18
CA ILE A 201 14.35 -6.48 -26.32
C ILE A 201 13.72 -5.98 -27.62
N ASP A 202 12.40 -6.08 -27.73
CA ASP A 202 11.55 -5.53 -28.78
C ASP A 202 10.17 -5.18 -28.18
N GLU A 203 9.23 -4.66 -28.96
CA GLU A 203 7.92 -4.16 -28.48
C GLU A 203 7.03 -5.21 -27.77
N ALA A 204 7.41 -6.49 -27.80
CA ALA A 204 6.58 -7.58 -27.27
C ALA A 204 7.35 -8.63 -26.46
N THR A 205 8.69 -8.59 -26.49
CA THR A 205 9.51 -9.69 -25.97
C THR A 205 10.35 -9.27 -24.79
N TRP A 206 10.09 -9.89 -23.67
CA TRP A 206 10.90 -9.80 -22.45
C TRP A 206 11.95 -10.91 -22.44
N ARG A 207 13.16 -10.61 -21.93
CA ARG A 207 14.21 -11.58 -21.63
C ARG A 207 14.77 -11.33 -20.25
N ILE A 208 15.15 -12.40 -19.60
CA ILE A 208 15.89 -12.31 -18.34
C ILE A 208 17.38 -12.23 -18.66
N PHE A 209 17.97 -11.11 -18.33
CA PHE A 209 19.39 -10.85 -18.42
C PHE A 209 20.08 -11.23 -17.12
N VAL A 210 21.37 -11.49 -17.21
CA VAL A 210 22.24 -11.67 -16.06
C VAL A 210 23.48 -10.80 -16.20
N ALA A 211 23.87 -10.18 -15.10
CA ALA A 211 25.10 -9.39 -14.99
C ALA A 211 25.87 -9.77 -13.73
N THR A 212 27.17 -9.54 -13.69
CA THR A 212 28.00 -9.92 -12.53
C THR A 212 28.87 -8.77 -12.04
N SER A 213 29.17 -8.80 -10.74
CA SER A 213 30.10 -7.90 -10.07
C SER A 213 30.85 -8.65 -8.96
N ARG A 214 32.05 -8.19 -8.60
CA ARG A 214 32.79 -8.68 -7.41
C ARG A 214 32.35 -8.03 -6.11
N GLU A 215 31.60 -6.95 -6.20
CA GLU A 215 31.11 -6.19 -5.06
C GLU A 215 29.60 -6.01 -5.16
N PRO A 216 28.87 -6.04 -4.04
CA PRO A 216 27.39 -6.04 -4.02
C PRO A 216 26.77 -4.74 -4.56
N ALA A 217 27.51 -3.65 -4.50
CA ALA A 217 27.01 -2.32 -4.83
C ALA A 217 27.86 -1.56 -5.88
N ALA A 218 28.74 -2.27 -6.60
CA ALA A 218 29.48 -1.68 -7.71
C ALA A 218 28.71 -1.80 -9.04
N LYS A 219 29.25 -1.22 -10.11
CA LYS A 219 28.67 -1.40 -11.46
C LYS A 219 28.80 -2.85 -11.90
N PHE A 220 27.69 -3.42 -12.33
CA PHE A 220 27.63 -4.79 -12.84
C PHE A 220 27.97 -4.84 -14.34
N ARG A 221 28.57 -5.94 -14.77
CA ARG A 221 28.86 -6.21 -16.17
C ARG A 221 27.90 -7.26 -16.71
N VAL A 222 27.19 -6.94 -17.77
CA VAL A 222 26.23 -7.85 -18.41
C VAL A 222 26.97 -9.06 -19.00
N LYS A 223 26.46 -10.25 -18.72
CA LYS A 223 26.92 -11.52 -19.30
C LYS A 223 26.10 -11.92 -20.52
N GLY A 224 24.79 -11.62 -20.52
CA GLY A 224 23.89 -11.95 -21.60
C GLY A 224 22.49 -12.27 -21.11
N VAL A 225 21.73 -12.94 -21.95
CA VAL A 225 20.39 -13.46 -21.70
C VAL A 225 20.48 -14.91 -21.24
N ILE A 226 19.62 -15.31 -20.31
CA ILE A 226 19.45 -16.72 -19.96
C ILE A 226 18.49 -17.34 -20.98
N GLU A 227 19.02 -18.20 -21.82
CA GLU A 227 18.24 -18.87 -22.85
C GLU A 227 17.28 -19.92 -22.26
N GLY A 228 16.14 -20.12 -22.92
CA GLY A 228 15.11 -21.10 -22.52
C GLY A 228 14.12 -20.62 -21.47
N ILE A 229 14.27 -19.40 -20.94
CA ILE A 229 13.24 -18.78 -20.11
C ILE A 229 12.15 -18.20 -21.03
N PRO A 230 10.85 -18.44 -20.74
CA PRO A 230 9.76 -17.82 -21.48
C PRO A 230 9.84 -16.28 -21.46
N SER A 231 9.07 -15.60 -22.30
CA SER A 231 8.94 -14.13 -22.24
C SER A 231 8.21 -13.74 -20.97
N THR A 232 8.95 -13.61 -19.88
CA THR A 232 8.48 -13.32 -18.50
C THR A 232 9.32 -12.20 -17.88
N ILE A 233 8.89 -11.74 -16.72
CA ILE A 233 9.52 -10.70 -15.92
C ILE A 233 9.78 -11.20 -14.49
N ASP A 234 10.20 -10.33 -13.60
CA ASP A 234 10.34 -10.51 -12.14
C ASP A 234 11.16 -11.78 -11.78
N PRO A 235 12.40 -11.88 -12.20
CA PRO A 235 13.24 -12.99 -11.77
C PRO A 235 13.46 -12.92 -10.26
N CYS A 236 13.35 -14.09 -9.60
CA CYS A 236 13.83 -14.32 -8.25
C CYS A 236 14.76 -15.54 -8.29
N VAL A 237 15.93 -15.44 -7.73
CA VAL A 237 16.88 -16.55 -7.65
C VAL A 237 17.11 -16.93 -6.20
N PHE A 238 16.85 -18.19 -5.88
CA PHE A 238 17.03 -18.76 -4.56
C PHE A 238 18.12 -19.81 -4.61
N VAL A 239 19.09 -19.71 -3.73
CA VAL A 239 20.15 -20.72 -3.57
C VAL A 239 19.83 -21.56 -2.36
N ASP A 240 19.62 -22.86 -2.56
CA ASP A 240 19.30 -23.80 -1.48
C ASP A 240 20.54 -24.17 -0.66
N ASP A 241 20.32 -24.81 0.48
CA ASP A 241 21.40 -25.21 1.43
C ASP A 241 22.46 -26.12 0.81
N ASP A 242 22.12 -26.86 -0.26
CA ASP A 242 23.02 -27.71 -1.02
C ASP A 242 23.79 -26.97 -2.13
N GLY A 243 23.62 -25.63 -2.22
CA GLY A 243 24.24 -24.79 -3.23
C GLY A 243 23.54 -24.83 -4.61
N GLN A 244 22.37 -25.47 -4.73
CA GLN A 244 21.61 -25.48 -5.98
C GLN A 244 20.86 -24.16 -6.16
N PRO A 245 21.16 -23.37 -7.22
CA PRO A 245 20.37 -22.18 -7.53
C PRO A 245 19.10 -22.56 -8.31
N TYR A 246 17.99 -21.96 -7.92
CA TYR A 246 16.68 -22.04 -8.56
C TYR A 246 16.29 -20.66 -9.04
N ILE A 247 15.69 -20.57 -10.23
CA ILE A 247 15.16 -19.33 -10.79
C ILE A 247 13.66 -19.42 -10.93
N TYR A 248 12.98 -18.37 -10.52
CA TYR A 248 11.53 -18.17 -10.65
C TYR A 248 11.28 -16.92 -11.48
N THR A 249 10.27 -16.94 -12.34
CA THR A 249 9.86 -15.80 -13.16
C THR A 249 8.35 -15.75 -13.27
N SER A 250 7.79 -14.61 -13.68
CA SER A 250 6.36 -14.40 -13.72
C SER A 250 5.92 -13.41 -14.80
N GLY A 251 4.64 -13.07 -14.80
CA GLY A 251 4.08 -11.98 -15.57
C GLY A 251 3.65 -12.34 -16.99
N ALA A 252 3.20 -11.32 -17.73
CA ALA A 252 2.67 -11.42 -19.09
C ALA A 252 1.53 -12.45 -19.26
N GLY A 253 0.74 -12.69 -18.18
CA GLY A 253 -0.35 -13.67 -18.18
C GLY A 253 0.10 -15.13 -18.20
N GLN A 254 1.40 -15.42 -18.01
CA GLN A 254 1.99 -16.76 -18.08
C GLN A 254 1.97 -17.52 -16.75
N GLY A 255 1.56 -16.87 -15.64
CA GLY A 255 1.68 -17.44 -14.29
C GLY A 255 3.11 -17.48 -13.77
N CYS A 256 3.38 -18.34 -12.78
CA CYS A 256 4.69 -18.55 -12.20
C CYS A 256 5.42 -19.68 -12.90
N TRP A 257 6.67 -19.44 -13.29
CA TRP A 257 7.57 -20.44 -13.84
C TRP A 257 8.75 -20.66 -12.90
N GLY A 258 9.23 -21.89 -12.83
CA GLY A 258 10.39 -22.24 -12.02
C GLY A 258 11.32 -23.23 -12.75
N GLY A 259 12.61 -23.12 -12.45
CA GLY A 259 13.63 -24.01 -13.02
C GLY A 259 14.91 -23.98 -12.19
N LYS A 260 15.86 -24.85 -12.57
CA LYS A 260 17.20 -24.86 -11.98
C LYS A 260 18.17 -24.11 -12.87
N LEU A 261 19.09 -23.38 -12.25
CA LEU A 261 20.33 -22.98 -12.91
C LEU A 261 21.39 -24.03 -12.67
N ARG A 262 22.35 -24.15 -13.57
CA ARG A 262 23.49 -25.05 -13.40
C ARG A 262 24.32 -24.62 -12.18
N LYS A 263 24.80 -25.59 -11.39
CA LYS A 263 25.64 -25.28 -10.22
C LYS A 263 27.00 -24.67 -10.59
N ASP A 264 27.50 -25.06 -11.75
CA ASP A 264 28.79 -24.62 -12.28
C ASP A 264 28.69 -23.42 -13.23
N ASP A 265 27.50 -22.97 -13.54
CA ASP A 265 27.24 -21.80 -14.39
C ASP A 265 25.87 -21.21 -14.12
N TRP A 266 25.83 -20.20 -13.31
CA TRP A 266 24.57 -19.52 -12.89
C TRP A 266 23.98 -18.63 -13.99
N THR A 267 24.54 -18.68 -15.21
CA THR A 267 23.97 -17.98 -16.39
C THR A 267 23.19 -18.93 -17.31
N THR A 268 23.12 -20.21 -17.00
CA THR A 268 22.54 -21.25 -17.86
C THR A 268 21.54 -22.12 -17.08
N LEU A 269 20.42 -22.46 -17.72
CA LEU A 269 19.45 -23.40 -17.14
C LEU A 269 20.01 -24.83 -17.08
N ASP A 270 19.69 -25.53 -15.98
CA ASP A 270 19.85 -26.98 -15.89
C ASP A 270 18.51 -27.64 -16.23
N GLY A 271 18.28 -27.89 -17.50
CA GLY A 271 17.02 -28.39 -18.03
C GLY A 271 16.11 -27.30 -18.53
N THR A 272 14.82 -27.43 -18.26
CA THR A 272 13.77 -26.51 -18.75
C THR A 272 12.98 -25.86 -17.60
N MET A 273 12.51 -24.65 -17.81
CA MET A 273 11.53 -24.02 -16.95
C MET A 273 10.19 -24.74 -17.03
N THR A 274 9.49 -24.85 -15.92
CA THR A 274 8.14 -25.45 -15.84
C THR A 274 7.15 -24.52 -15.15
N PRO A 275 5.88 -24.50 -15.59
CA PRO A 275 4.85 -23.77 -14.88
C PRO A 275 4.64 -24.36 -13.48
N LEU A 276 4.76 -23.54 -12.46
CA LEU A 276 4.50 -23.91 -11.08
C LEU A 276 3.02 -23.83 -10.76
N LYS A 277 2.58 -24.62 -9.76
CA LYS A 277 1.17 -24.73 -9.37
C LYS A 277 1.00 -24.62 -7.85
N GLY A 278 -0.23 -24.29 -7.44
CA GLY A 278 -0.59 -24.19 -6.02
C GLY A 278 -0.55 -22.76 -5.51
N PHE A 279 -1.00 -21.82 -6.33
CA PHE A 279 -1.15 -20.41 -6.00
C PHE A 279 -2.63 -20.01 -6.11
N THR A 280 -3.04 -19.04 -5.30
CA THR A 280 -4.35 -18.40 -5.43
C THR A 280 -4.18 -17.08 -6.14
N ASP A 281 -4.90 -16.91 -7.25
CA ASP A 281 -5.00 -15.64 -7.98
C ASP A 281 -3.63 -15.00 -8.33
N PHE A 282 -2.66 -15.81 -8.74
CA PHE A 282 -1.29 -15.38 -9.03
C PHE A 282 -1.26 -14.35 -10.16
N HIS A 283 -0.60 -13.24 -9.92
CA HIS A 283 -0.33 -12.19 -10.91
C HIS A 283 1.15 -12.15 -11.31
N GLU A 284 2.02 -11.74 -10.40
CA GLU A 284 3.45 -11.51 -10.66
C GLU A 284 4.28 -11.50 -9.35
N ALA A 285 5.54 -11.06 -9.42
CA ALA A 285 6.41 -10.80 -8.27
C ALA A 285 6.73 -12.02 -7.40
N PRO A 286 7.19 -13.15 -7.94
CA PRO A 286 7.57 -14.29 -7.12
C PRO A 286 8.79 -13.95 -6.26
N TRP A 287 8.72 -14.29 -4.97
CA TRP A 287 9.86 -14.25 -4.06
C TRP A 287 9.96 -15.54 -3.26
N MET A 288 11.12 -16.17 -3.30
CA MET A 288 11.38 -17.43 -2.58
C MET A 288 12.26 -17.19 -1.37
N HIS A 289 11.84 -17.73 -0.22
CA HIS A 289 12.68 -17.85 0.96
C HIS A 289 12.41 -19.17 1.70
N LYS A 290 13.31 -19.53 2.60
CA LYS A 290 13.21 -20.78 3.38
C LYS A 290 13.03 -20.46 4.87
N TYR A 291 12.06 -21.12 5.50
CA TYR A 291 11.85 -21.02 6.94
C TYR A 291 11.56 -22.39 7.54
N LYS A 292 12.34 -22.80 8.54
CA LYS A 292 12.22 -24.12 9.21
C LYS A 292 12.11 -25.31 8.23
N GLY A 293 12.93 -25.28 7.18
CA GLY A 293 13.01 -26.34 6.20
C GLY A 293 11.88 -26.37 5.17
N LYS A 294 10.96 -25.41 5.19
CA LYS A 294 9.89 -25.24 4.19
C LYS A 294 10.22 -24.08 3.24
N TYR A 295 9.75 -24.19 2.01
CA TYR A 295 9.91 -23.18 0.97
C TYR A 295 8.65 -22.32 0.88
N TYR A 296 8.81 -21.02 1.06
CA TYR A 296 7.75 -20.03 1.00
C TYR A 296 7.91 -19.23 -0.28
N LEU A 297 6.96 -19.33 -1.17
CA LEU A 297 6.89 -18.47 -2.36
C LEU A 297 5.77 -17.46 -2.17
N SER A 298 6.18 -16.19 -2.05
CA SER A 298 5.23 -15.08 -2.02
C SER A 298 5.07 -14.47 -3.41
N HIS A 299 3.91 -13.85 -3.66
CA HIS A 299 3.56 -13.27 -4.95
C HIS A 299 2.49 -12.18 -4.83
N SER A 300 2.39 -11.33 -5.83
CA SER A 300 1.27 -10.41 -6.02
C SER A 300 0.06 -11.15 -6.59
N ASP A 301 -1.15 -10.79 -6.16
CA ASP A 301 -2.40 -11.30 -6.71
C ASP A 301 -3.04 -10.34 -7.72
N ASN A 302 -4.14 -10.77 -8.37
CA ASN A 302 -4.87 -9.99 -9.35
C ASN A 302 -5.97 -9.11 -8.75
N HIS A 303 -5.81 -8.59 -7.55
CA HIS A 303 -6.78 -7.65 -6.99
C HIS A 303 -6.80 -6.39 -7.84
N ALA A 304 -7.89 -6.18 -8.59
CA ALA A 304 -8.02 -5.02 -9.46
C ALA A 304 -7.94 -3.71 -8.66
N SER A 305 -7.41 -2.66 -9.26
CA SER A 305 -7.37 -1.30 -8.71
C SER A 305 -8.73 -0.79 -8.22
N THR A 306 -9.83 -1.28 -8.80
CA THR A 306 -11.21 -1.05 -8.34
C THR A 306 -11.51 -1.64 -6.96
N GLN A 307 -10.71 -2.59 -6.48
CA GLN A 307 -10.83 -3.23 -5.16
C GLN A 307 -9.77 -2.75 -4.16
N GLY A 308 -8.95 -1.78 -4.51
CA GLY A 308 -7.96 -1.20 -3.59
C GLY A 308 -6.50 -1.49 -3.95
N GLY A 309 -6.24 -2.23 -5.02
CA GLY A 309 -4.89 -2.65 -5.47
C GLY A 309 -4.61 -4.12 -5.19
N ASN A 310 -3.47 -4.61 -5.67
CA ASN A 310 -3.05 -5.98 -5.49
C ASN A 310 -2.62 -6.25 -4.04
N GLN A 311 -2.87 -7.47 -3.57
CA GLN A 311 -2.42 -7.97 -2.27
C GLN A 311 -1.17 -8.84 -2.48
N MET A 312 -0.37 -8.99 -1.42
CA MET A 312 0.70 -9.99 -1.41
C MET A 312 0.20 -11.26 -0.72
N GLN A 313 0.27 -12.38 -1.42
CA GLN A 313 -0.07 -13.72 -0.95
C GLN A 313 1.16 -14.59 -0.87
N TYR A 314 1.04 -15.75 -0.20
CA TYR A 314 2.11 -16.73 -0.16
C TYR A 314 1.57 -18.16 -0.20
N SER A 315 2.43 -19.04 -0.66
CA SER A 315 2.20 -20.49 -0.71
C SER A 315 3.43 -21.22 -0.18
N VAL A 316 3.24 -22.40 0.39
CA VAL A 316 4.29 -23.18 1.04
C VAL A 316 4.45 -24.55 0.39
N SER A 317 5.69 -25.05 0.31
CA SER A 317 6.03 -26.37 -0.21
C SER A 317 7.15 -27.03 0.59
N ASP A 318 7.26 -28.36 0.45
CA ASP A 318 8.43 -29.14 0.89
C ASP A 318 9.57 -29.17 -0.13
N ASN A 319 9.32 -28.67 -1.36
CA ASN A 319 10.28 -28.65 -2.45
C ASN A 319 10.34 -27.27 -3.09
N PRO A 320 11.53 -26.83 -3.54
CA PRO A 320 11.70 -25.50 -4.12
C PRO A 320 10.89 -25.29 -5.42
N LEU A 321 10.59 -26.33 -6.17
CA LEU A 321 9.77 -26.27 -7.39
C LEU A 321 8.34 -26.79 -7.18
N GLY A 322 7.89 -26.89 -5.93
CA GLY A 322 6.53 -27.30 -5.58
C GLY A 322 6.28 -28.81 -5.55
N PRO A 323 5.02 -29.26 -5.54
CA PRO A 323 3.81 -28.43 -5.59
C PRO A 323 3.65 -27.55 -4.34
N PHE A 324 3.08 -26.36 -4.54
CA PHE A 324 2.81 -25.42 -3.46
C PHE A 324 1.39 -25.54 -2.92
N THR A 325 1.19 -25.12 -1.67
CA THR A 325 -0.12 -25.02 -1.02
C THR A 325 -0.38 -23.58 -0.65
N PRO A 326 -1.47 -22.96 -1.13
CA PRO A 326 -1.80 -21.58 -0.80
C PRO A 326 -2.06 -21.41 0.71
N CYS A 327 -1.51 -20.34 1.29
CA CYS A 327 -1.64 -20.02 2.71
C CYS A 327 -2.40 -18.71 2.97
N GLY A 328 -2.60 -17.89 1.94
CA GLY A 328 -3.40 -16.66 2.02
C GLY A 328 -2.59 -15.38 1.94
N VAL A 329 -3.23 -14.28 2.36
CA VAL A 329 -2.70 -12.91 2.29
C VAL A 329 -1.79 -12.63 3.49
N TYR A 330 -0.59 -12.09 3.23
CA TYR A 330 0.28 -11.59 4.28
C TYR A 330 0.45 -10.06 4.25
N MET A 331 0.03 -9.38 3.15
CA MET A 331 0.02 -7.92 3.07
C MET A 331 -1.19 -7.42 2.30
N TYR A 332 -1.90 -6.47 2.87
CA TYR A 332 -3.05 -5.83 2.25
C TYR A 332 -2.63 -4.79 1.20
N PRO A 333 -3.54 -4.38 0.28
CA PRO A 333 -3.22 -3.42 -0.77
C PRO A 333 -2.61 -2.12 -0.24
N GLN A 334 -1.60 -1.61 -0.94
CA GLN A 334 -0.87 -0.40 -0.60
C GLN A 334 -1.11 0.76 -1.58
N GLY A 335 -2.24 0.73 -2.30
CA GLY A 335 -2.70 1.81 -3.18
C GLY A 335 -2.13 1.79 -4.60
N GLU A 336 -1.32 0.82 -4.93
CA GLU A 336 -0.73 0.58 -6.25
C GLU A 336 -1.53 -0.43 -7.07
N GLU A 337 -1.33 -0.39 -8.40
CA GLU A 337 -1.86 -1.39 -9.33
C GLU A 337 -1.02 -2.67 -9.32
N THR A 338 0.26 -2.54 -8.97
CA THR A 338 1.22 -3.66 -8.84
C THR A 338 1.77 -3.71 -7.43
N ALA A 339 1.93 -4.89 -6.87
CA ALA A 339 2.57 -5.10 -5.58
C ALA A 339 3.78 -6.04 -5.77
N HIS A 340 4.91 -5.69 -5.18
CA HIS A 340 6.12 -6.49 -5.25
C HIS A 340 6.90 -6.35 -3.94
N GLY A 341 7.53 -7.44 -3.48
CA GLY A 341 8.30 -7.39 -2.25
C GLY A 341 9.15 -8.61 -2.03
N SER A 342 9.97 -8.53 -1.00
CA SER A 342 10.86 -9.60 -0.55
C SER A 342 10.73 -9.80 0.96
N ILE A 343 11.06 -11.01 1.42
CA ILE A 343 11.04 -11.37 2.84
C ILE A 343 12.43 -11.92 3.18
N VAL A 344 13.05 -11.32 4.20
CA VAL A 344 14.42 -11.66 4.59
C VAL A 344 14.58 -11.64 6.11
N GLU A 345 15.42 -12.54 6.62
CA GLU A 345 15.87 -12.49 8.02
C GLU A 345 17.11 -11.60 8.14
N TYR A 346 17.06 -10.69 9.14
CA TYR A 346 18.21 -9.87 9.49
C TYR A 346 18.31 -9.68 11.01
N ASN A 347 19.49 -10.00 11.57
CA ASN A 347 19.76 -9.92 13.01
C ASN A 347 18.70 -10.63 13.88
N GLY A 348 18.24 -11.82 13.46
CA GLY A 348 17.28 -12.64 14.17
C GLY A 348 15.83 -12.14 14.12
N LYS A 349 15.53 -11.22 13.20
CA LYS A 349 14.18 -10.73 12.93
C LYS A 349 13.87 -10.85 11.45
N TRP A 350 12.61 -11.09 11.14
CA TRP A 350 12.12 -11.15 9.77
C TRP A 350 11.52 -9.81 9.36
N TYR A 351 11.79 -9.42 8.12
CA TYR A 351 11.32 -8.17 7.52
C TYR A 351 10.68 -8.43 6.17
N SER A 352 9.59 -7.73 5.90
CA SER A 352 8.97 -7.64 4.59
C SER A 352 9.33 -6.31 3.96
N PHE A 353 10.05 -6.36 2.86
CA PHE A 353 10.31 -5.22 2.00
C PHE A 353 9.25 -5.18 0.92
N TYR A 354 8.74 -4.01 0.61
CA TYR A 354 7.67 -3.80 -0.36
C TYR A 354 7.71 -2.38 -0.90
N HIS A 355 6.86 -2.07 -1.86
CA HIS A 355 6.69 -0.69 -2.28
C HIS A 355 5.24 -0.22 -2.09
N THR A 356 5.04 1.09 -2.10
CA THR A 356 3.73 1.72 -2.01
C THR A 356 3.68 2.98 -2.86
N SER A 357 2.53 3.27 -3.46
CA SER A 357 2.26 4.53 -4.15
C SER A 357 1.52 5.56 -3.27
N ASN A 358 1.21 5.21 -2.02
CA ASN A 358 0.47 6.07 -1.10
C ASN A 358 1.15 7.44 -0.90
N HIS A 359 2.49 7.49 -0.93
CA HIS A 359 3.25 8.73 -0.70
C HIS A 359 3.20 9.70 -1.87
N SER A 360 3.20 9.19 -3.10
CA SER A 360 3.07 10.02 -4.30
C SER A 360 1.62 10.34 -4.66
N GLY A 361 0.69 9.45 -4.27
CA GLY A 361 -0.71 9.46 -4.71
C GLY A 361 -0.88 9.11 -6.19
N ARG A 362 0.12 8.45 -6.81
CA ARG A 362 0.10 8.01 -8.21
C ARG A 362 0.61 6.58 -8.29
N GLY A 363 -0.18 5.66 -8.85
CA GLY A 363 0.11 4.23 -8.90
C GLY A 363 1.50 3.88 -9.46
N GLY A 364 1.95 4.59 -10.49
CA GLY A 364 3.25 4.39 -11.13
C GLY A 364 4.42 5.16 -10.52
N LEU A 365 4.29 5.80 -9.35
CA LEU A 365 5.38 6.51 -8.66
C LEU A 365 5.51 5.97 -7.24
N ARG A 366 6.30 4.92 -7.11
CA ARG A 366 6.33 4.07 -5.91
C ARG A 366 7.47 4.43 -4.96
N SER A 367 7.40 3.92 -3.76
CA SER A 367 8.42 4.10 -2.71
C SER A 367 8.65 2.79 -1.99
N VAL A 368 9.89 2.38 -1.89
CA VAL A 368 10.27 1.20 -1.11
C VAL A 368 10.16 1.46 0.38
N CYS A 369 9.48 0.51 1.05
CA CYS A 369 9.25 0.50 2.49
C CYS A 369 9.73 -0.83 3.08
N VAL A 370 9.83 -0.88 4.40
CA VAL A 370 10.10 -2.10 5.15
C VAL A 370 9.36 -2.09 6.46
N ASP A 371 8.72 -3.21 6.78
CA ASP A 371 8.09 -3.45 8.08
C ASP A 371 8.47 -4.84 8.61
N PRO A 372 8.47 -5.03 9.93
CA PRO A 372 8.64 -6.35 10.52
C PRO A 372 7.55 -7.32 10.08
N ILE A 373 7.92 -8.58 9.85
CA ILE A 373 6.98 -9.66 9.63
C ILE A 373 7.26 -10.80 10.60
N GLU A 374 6.23 -11.49 11.03
CA GLU A 374 6.33 -12.56 12.01
C GLU A 374 5.72 -13.85 11.47
N TYR A 375 6.16 -14.96 12.03
CA TYR A 375 5.51 -16.27 11.86
C TYR A 375 4.71 -16.63 13.11
N ASP A 376 3.59 -17.29 12.93
CA ASP A 376 2.89 -17.94 14.03
C ASP A 376 3.58 -19.24 14.47
N LEU A 377 3.05 -19.89 15.50
CA LEU A 377 3.62 -21.15 16.02
C LEU A 377 3.56 -22.30 14.99
N LYS A 378 2.67 -22.22 14.01
CA LYS A 378 2.50 -23.23 12.94
C LYS A 378 3.39 -22.94 11.73
N GLY A 379 4.06 -21.78 11.71
CA GLY A 379 4.88 -21.34 10.59
C GLY A 379 4.13 -20.52 9.56
N ASN A 380 2.88 -20.09 9.82
CA ASN A 380 2.20 -19.19 8.90
C ASN A 380 2.72 -17.75 9.06
N LEU A 381 2.86 -17.05 7.95
CA LEU A 381 3.13 -15.62 7.97
C LEU A 381 1.94 -14.88 8.59
N LYS A 382 2.22 -14.00 9.54
CA LYS A 382 1.23 -13.05 10.03
C LYS A 382 1.12 -11.88 9.06
N VAL A 383 -0.04 -11.24 9.04
CA VAL A 383 -0.24 -10.06 8.19
C VAL A 383 0.67 -8.93 8.65
N VAL A 384 1.40 -8.33 7.69
CA VAL A 384 2.27 -7.18 7.95
C VAL A 384 1.41 -5.98 8.35
N LYS A 385 1.71 -5.38 9.50
CA LYS A 385 0.99 -4.23 10.03
C LYS A 385 1.61 -2.92 9.51
N ASN A 386 1.28 -2.54 8.30
CA ASN A 386 1.82 -1.36 7.62
C ASN A 386 0.80 -0.22 7.46
N TRP A 387 -0.24 -0.17 8.29
CA TRP A 387 -1.37 0.78 8.15
C TRP A 387 -1.46 1.84 9.25
N GLY A 388 -0.39 2.10 9.97
CA GLY A 388 -0.37 3.06 11.07
C GLY A 388 -0.87 2.48 12.39
N ARG A 389 -0.70 3.23 13.46
CA ARG A 389 -1.10 2.83 14.81
C ARG A 389 -2.51 3.32 15.13
N PRO A 390 -3.31 2.54 15.89
CA PRO A 390 -4.59 3.02 16.39
C PRO A 390 -4.39 4.24 17.29
N TYR A 391 -5.40 5.13 17.32
CA TYR A 391 -5.42 6.26 18.25
C TYR A 391 -5.24 5.79 19.70
N GLY A 392 -4.36 6.47 20.45
CA GLY A 392 -4.03 6.08 21.81
C GLY A 392 -3.30 4.74 21.95
N ASN A 393 -2.68 4.23 20.88
CA ASN A 393 -1.93 2.97 20.80
C ASN A 393 -2.75 1.70 21.12
N ARG A 394 -4.07 1.77 21.05
CA ARG A 394 -4.94 0.64 21.33
C ARG A 394 -6.09 0.57 20.32
N ALA A 395 -6.20 -0.55 19.63
CA ALA A 395 -7.33 -0.84 18.78
C ALA A 395 -8.64 -0.91 19.58
N VAL A 396 -9.71 -0.36 19.02
CA VAL A 396 -11.04 -0.42 19.63
C VAL A 396 -11.62 -1.83 19.44
N GLU A 397 -12.08 -2.46 20.53
CA GLU A 397 -12.66 -3.80 20.48
C GLU A 397 -14.08 -3.76 19.92
N ILE A 398 -14.33 -4.56 18.89
CA ILE A 398 -15.62 -4.71 18.21
C ILE A 398 -16.11 -6.17 18.35
N GLY A 399 -17.36 -6.33 18.76
CA GLY A 399 -18.01 -7.64 18.90
C GLY A 399 -19.40 -7.66 18.25
N LEU A 400 -19.85 -8.83 17.80
CA LEU A 400 -21.14 -9.02 17.10
C LEU A 400 -22.34 -8.52 17.91
N ASN A 401 -22.35 -8.80 19.20
CA ASN A 401 -23.48 -8.46 20.10
C ASN A 401 -23.24 -7.16 20.89
N LYS A 402 -22.30 -6.33 20.43
CA LYS A 402 -21.94 -5.10 21.11
C LYS A 402 -21.94 -3.92 20.15
N GLN A 403 -22.75 -2.92 20.45
CA GLN A 403 -22.63 -1.65 19.74
C GLN A 403 -21.34 -0.92 20.19
N THR A 404 -20.49 -0.60 19.24
CA THR A 404 -19.23 0.13 19.49
C THR A 404 -19.14 1.35 18.59
N ILE A 405 -18.76 2.49 19.16
CA ILE A 405 -18.59 3.75 18.45
C ILE A 405 -17.12 4.12 18.42
N ILE A 406 -16.61 4.44 17.23
CA ILE A 406 -15.31 5.08 17.04
C ILE A 406 -15.58 6.55 16.65
N GLN A 407 -15.08 7.48 17.44
CA GLN A 407 -15.19 8.91 17.16
C GLN A 407 -14.27 9.26 15.97
N ALA A 408 -14.77 10.09 15.06
CA ALA A 408 -14.06 10.36 13.81
C ALA A 408 -12.74 11.12 14.00
N GLU A 409 -12.63 11.93 15.06
CA GLU A 409 -11.39 12.58 15.43
C GLU A 409 -10.29 11.62 15.95
N ASN A 410 -10.67 10.40 16.33
CA ASN A 410 -9.77 9.38 16.84
C ASN A 410 -9.23 8.46 15.71
N TYR A 411 -8.84 9.05 14.61
CA TYR A 411 -8.20 8.32 13.51
C TYR A 411 -6.79 7.87 13.88
N ASN A 412 -6.23 6.96 13.08
CA ASN A 412 -4.90 6.39 13.30
C ASN A 412 -3.82 7.46 13.41
N MET A 413 -2.76 7.13 14.11
CA MET A 413 -1.50 7.87 14.09
C MET A 413 -0.61 7.35 12.95
N GLY A 414 0.27 8.19 12.42
CA GLY A 414 1.16 7.87 11.31
C GLY A 414 1.18 8.92 10.20
N GLY A 415 0.29 9.92 10.28
CA GLY A 415 0.32 11.11 9.40
C GLY A 415 -0.25 10.85 8.00
N GLN A 416 0.11 11.74 7.08
CA GLN A 416 -0.30 11.74 5.68
C GLN A 416 0.15 10.43 4.99
N HIS A 417 -0.74 9.85 4.17
CA HIS A 417 -0.57 8.59 3.43
C HIS A 417 -0.53 7.30 4.28
N THR A 418 -0.51 7.40 5.60
CA THR A 418 -0.57 6.23 6.50
C THR A 418 -1.89 6.21 7.29
N ALA A 419 -2.23 7.30 7.93
CA ALA A 419 -3.45 7.44 8.74
C ALA A 419 -4.57 8.18 8.01
N TYR A 420 -4.22 9.05 7.09
CA TYR A 420 -5.14 9.84 6.28
C TYR A 420 -4.47 10.37 5.00
N TYR A 421 -5.28 10.86 4.09
CA TYR A 421 -4.82 11.62 2.92
C TYR A 421 -5.61 12.93 2.78
N LYS A 422 -4.90 14.04 2.82
CA LYS A 422 -5.39 15.38 2.45
C LYS A 422 -4.93 15.68 1.03
N ASN A 423 -5.87 15.93 0.13
CA ASN A 423 -5.55 16.21 -1.27
C ASN A 423 -5.12 17.68 -1.42
N PRO A 424 -3.87 17.98 -1.78
CA PRO A 424 -3.38 19.36 -1.89
C PRO A 424 -4.10 20.16 -3.00
N LYS A 425 -4.63 19.49 -4.02
CA LYS A 425 -5.34 20.14 -5.13
C LYS A 425 -6.74 20.63 -4.78
N THR A 426 -7.35 20.11 -3.73
CA THR A 426 -8.72 20.49 -3.33
C THR A 426 -8.76 21.70 -2.43
N GLY A 427 -7.63 22.26 -2.04
CA GLY A 427 -7.54 23.32 -1.02
C GLY A 427 -8.17 22.87 0.28
N THR A 428 -7.90 21.64 0.69
CA THR A 428 -8.55 20.98 1.81
C THR A 428 -8.37 21.74 3.10
N ARG A 429 -9.45 21.78 3.89
CA ARG A 429 -9.43 22.24 5.27
C ARG A 429 -9.78 21.11 6.22
N MET A 430 -9.59 19.85 5.78
CA MET A 430 -9.78 18.69 6.65
C MET A 430 -9.05 18.90 7.98
N ASP A 431 -9.81 18.92 9.06
CA ASP A 431 -9.32 19.20 10.40
C ASP A 431 -10.26 18.65 11.45
N VAL A 432 -9.78 18.46 12.67
CA VAL A 432 -10.63 18.19 13.83
C VAL A 432 -11.22 19.48 14.33
N LYS A 433 -12.56 19.51 14.49
CA LYS A 433 -13.30 20.66 15.02
C LYS A 433 -14.21 20.23 16.15
N THR A 434 -14.55 21.22 16.98
CA THR A 434 -15.53 21.05 18.06
C THR A 434 -16.68 22.04 17.85
N GLU A 435 -17.91 21.54 17.93
CA GLU A 435 -19.12 22.34 17.86
C GLU A 435 -20.08 21.84 18.93
N ASN A 436 -20.54 22.72 19.81
CA ASN A 436 -21.42 22.38 20.94
C ASN A 436 -20.88 21.20 21.81
N GLY A 437 -19.58 21.13 22.02
CA GLY A 437 -18.95 20.08 22.81
C GLY A 437 -18.75 18.73 22.10
N ILE A 438 -19.11 18.64 20.81
CA ILE A 438 -18.95 17.43 19.97
C ILE A 438 -17.72 17.63 19.08
N GLY A 439 -16.73 16.73 19.20
CA GLY A 439 -15.60 16.64 18.29
C GLY A 439 -16.02 15.98 16.98
N PHE A 440 -15.45 16.38 15.85
CA PHE A 440 -15.71 15.75 14.56
C PHE A 440 -14.62 16.07 13.56
N LEU A 441 -14.48 15.22 12.57
CA LEU A 441 -13.60 15.45 11.43
C LEU A 441 -14.32 16.30 10.38
N SER A 442 -13.75 17.44 10.00
CA SER A 442 -14.44 18.43 9.19
C SER A 442 -13.82 18.62 7.80
N SER A 443 -14.68 19.03 6.85
CA SER A 443 -14.29 19.51 5.51
C SER A 443 -13.50 18.51 4.67
N MET A 444 -13.82 17.23 4.78
CA MET A 444 -13.27 16.21 3.90
C MET A 444 -13.85 16.31 2.49
N LYS A 445 -12.99 16.28 1.48
CA LYS A 445 -13.34 16.46 0.07
C LYS A 445 -12.99 15.25 -0.79
N GLY A 446 -13.50 15.24 -2.02
CA GLY A 446 -13.26 14.17 -2.97
C GLY A 446 -11.77 13.84 -3.16
N GLY A 447 -11.43 12.55 -3.11
CA GLY A 447 -10.08 12.02 -3.15
C GLY A 447 -9.39 11.93 -1.78
N GLU A 448 -9.95 12.47 -0.72
CA GLU A 448 -9.41 12.38 0.64
C GLU A 448 -9.90 11.13 1.36
N TRP A 449 -9.11 10.65 2.31
CA TRP A 449 -9.49 9.50 3.12
C TRP A 449 -8.91 9.58 4.53
N VAL A 450 -9.51 8.81 5.43
CA VAL A 450 -9.10 8.67 6.83
C VAL A 450 -9.22 7.22 7.27
N ARG A 451 -8.32 6.77 8.15
CA ARG A 451 -8.17 5.37 8.57
C ARG A 451 -8.37 5.20 10.08
N TYR A 452 -9.01 4.08 10.44
CA TYR A 452 -9.24 3.67 11.83
C TYR A 452 -8.88 2.21 11.99
N THR A 453 -8.11 1.87 13.04
CA THR A 453 -7.79 0.48 13.38
C THR A 453 -8.68 0.00 14.53
N PHE A 454 -9.18 -1.20 14.41
CA PHE A 454 -10.03 -1.88 15.39
C PHE A 454 -9.66 -3.36 15.50
N ASN A 455 -10.05 -3.99 16.61
CA ASN A 455 -9.88 -5.43 16.82
C ASN A 455 -11.24 -6.13 16.86
N VAL A 456 -11.43 -7.11 16.00
CA VAL A 456 -12.66 -7.88 15.90
C VAL A 456 -12.55 -9.12 16.78
N SER A 457 -13.41 -9.23 17.78
CA SER A 457 -13.37 -10.34 18.72
C SER A 457 -13.89 -11.67 18.16
N GLU A 458 -14.69 -11.62 17.10
CA GLU A 458 -15.32 -12.78 16.47
C GLU A 458 -15.62 -12.48 15.01
N ALA A 459 -15.20 -13.37 14.09
CA ALA A 459 -15.51 -13.22 12.67
C ALA A 459 -17.01 -13.27 12.41
N GLY A 460 -17.51 -12.44 11.51
CA GLY A 460 -18.93 -12.42 11.17
C GLY A 460 -19.39 -11.18 10.44
N ARG A 461 -20.71 -11.07 10.30
CA ARG A 461 -21.37 -9.97 9.60
C ARG A 461 -21.70 -8.82 10.56
N TYR A 462 -21.07 -7.70 10.36
CA TYR A 462 -21.22 -6.47 11.15
C TYR A 462 -21.98 -5.41 10.37
N GLY A 463 -22.81 -4.63 11.06
CA GLY A 463 -23.44 -3.44 10.52
C GLY A 463 -22.56 -2.21 10.80
N ILE A 464 -22.28 -1.39 9.81
CA ILE A 464 -21.58 -0.13 9.98
C ILE A 464 -22.51 1.04 9.68
N THR A 465 -22.59 2.00 10.59
CA THR A 465 -23.36 3.25 10.45
C THR A 465 -22.44 4.43 10.66
N PHE A 466 -22.68 5.50 9.94
CA PHE A 466 -21.89 6.73 10.01
C PHE A 466 -22.79 7.91 10.43
N ARG A 467 -22.34 8.76 11.34
CA ARG A 467 -22.95 10.07 11.54
C ARG A 467 -22.17 11.09 10.78
N VAL A 468 -22.81 11.66 9.77
CA VAL A 468 -22.17 12.52 8.77
C VAL A 468 -23.01 13.76 8.49
N ARG A 469 -22.37 14.80 7.99
CA ARG A 469 -23.00 16.04 7.56
C ARG A 469 -22.38 16.48 6.24
N GLN A 470 -23.17 16.83 5.24
CA GLN A 470 -22.68 17.44 4.01
C GLN A 470 -22.82 18.97 4.04
N LYS A 471 -21.78 19.68 3.61
CA LYS A 471 -21.79 21.15 3.47
C LYS A 471 -22.31 21.61 2.12
N ARG A 472 -22.39 20.70 1.16
CA ARG A 472 -22.97 20.88 -0.18
C ARG A 472 -23.63 19.59 -0.60
N ASN A 473 -24.69 19.67 -1.40
CA ASN A 473 -25.35 18.49 -1.95
C ASN A 473 -24.40 17.63 -2.82
N GLY A 474 -24.68 16.35 -2.87
CA GLY A 474 -23.91 15.39 -3.68
C GLY A 474 -22.72 14.78 -2.95
N GLY A 475 -22.74 14.79 -1.62
CA GLY A 475 -21.78 14.09 -0.78
C GLY A 475 -21.82 12.59 -1.01
N LYS A 476 -20.64 11.99 -1.31
CA LYS A 476 -20.48 10.56 -1.52
C LYS A 476 -19.16 10.08 -0.92
N PHE A 477 -19.19 8.91 -0.31
CA PHE A 477 -17.98 8.24 0.17
C PHE A 477 -18.09 6.72 0.01
N ARG A 478 -16.97 6.03 0.12
CA ARG A 478 -16.90 4.56 0.16
C ARG A 478 -16.16 4.11 1.41
N VAL A 479 -16.41 2.86 1.76
CA VAL A 479 -15.73 2.18 2.86
C VAL A 479 -14.88 1.05 2.31
N ALA A 480 -13.61 1.03 2.74
CA ALA A 480 -12.73 -0.11 2.51
C ALA A 480 -12.31 -0.70 3.86
N VAL A 481 -12.27 -2.02 3.95
CA VAL A 481 -11.69 -2.74 5.09
C VAL A 481 -10.46 -3.49 4.59
N ASN A 482 -9.35 -3.30 5.26
CA ASN A 482 -8.06 -3.89 4.86
C ASN A 482 -7.71 -3.57 3.39
N GLY A 483 -7.98 -2.33 2.96
CA GLY A 483 -7.75 -1.87 1.60
C GLY A 483 -8.79 -2.30 0.55
N VAL A 484 -9.68 -3.24 0.88
CA VAL A 484 -10.71 -3.77 -0.04
C VAL A 484 -12.02 -3.03 0.15
N TYR A 485 -12.60 -2.50 -0.92
CA TYR A 485 -13.91 -1.85 -0.89
C TYR A 485 -15.00 -2.83 -0.46
N LYS A 486 -15.75 -2.46 0.58
CA LYS A 486 -16.87 -3.22 1.16
C LYS A 486 -18.23 -2.60 0.87
N THR A 487 -18.26 -1.37 0.38
CA THR A 487 -19.51 -0.69 0.03
C THR A 487 -19.41 -0.10 -1.38
N ASN A 488 -20.56 0.09 -1.99
CA ASN A 488 -20.72 1.05 -3.09
C ASN A 488 -20.57 2.48 -2.61
N ASP A 489 -20.84 3.45 -3.51
CA ASP A 489 -20.93 4.85 -3.13
C ASP A 489 -22.07 5.05 -2.13
N ILE A 490 -21.74 5.37 -0.89
CA ILE A 490 -22.70 5.83 0.11
C ILE A 490 -23.06 7.26 -0.22
N VAL A 491 -24.30 7.47 -0.68
CA VAL A 491 -24.83 8.77 -1.11
C VAL A 491 -25.57 9.42 0.06
N LEU A 492 -25.20 10.67 0.37
CA LEU A 492 -25.85 11.42 1.43
C LEU A 492 -27.11 12.11 0.89
N ASN A 493 -28.26 11.67 1.38
CA ASN A 493 -29.58 12.20 0.99
C ASN A 493 -30.16 13.20 2.01
N GLY A 494 -29.38 13.63 2.99
CA GLY A 494 -29.78 14.62 4.00
C GLY A 494 -29.65 16.06 3.52
N GLY A 495 -30.27 16.98 4.25
CA GLY A 495 -30.11 18.42 4.02
C GLY A 495 -28.67 18.90 4.23
N VAL A 496 -28.34 20.02 3.57
CA VAL A 496 -27.04 20.69 3.78
C VAL A 496 -26.94 21.19 5.23
N ASN A 497 -25.74 21.02 5.83
CA ASN A 497 -25.43 21.38 7.22
C ASN A 497 -26.28 20.68 8.30
N THR A 498 -26.89 19.55 7.96
CA THR A 498 -27.66 18.74 8.92
C THR A 498 -26.93 17.44 9.19
N TRP A 499 -26.71 17.10 10.47
CA TRP A 499 -26.21 15.79 10.86
C TRP A 499 -27.24 14.70 10.60
N ILE A 500 -26.85 13.66 9.91
CA ILE A 500 -27.67 12.48 9.63
C ILE A 500 -26.90 11.23 10.02
N GLU A 501 -27.61 10.19 10.37
CA GLU A 501 -27.08 8.83 10.43
C GLU A 501 -27.30 8.16 9.07
N SER A 502 -26.26 7.52 8.54
CA SER A 502 -26.38 6.73 7.32
C SER A 502 -27.22 5.49 7.58
N TYR A 503 -27.57 4.78 6.53
CA TYR A 503 -28.08 3.43 6.67
C TYR A 503 -27.02 2.52 7.31
N VAL A 504 -27.46 1.35 7.77
CA VAL A 504 -26.56 0.29 8.22
C VAL A 504 -26.02 -0.44 6.99
N TYR A 505 -24.71 -0.46 6.83
CA TYR A 505 -24.02 -1.17 5.75
C TYR A 505 -23.47 -2.48 6.31
N PRO A 506 -23.93 -3.64 5.82
CA PRO A 506 -23.40 -4.91 6.26
C PRO A 506 -22.01 -5.16 5.67
N VAL A 507 -21.09 -5.61 6.51
CA VAL A 507 -19.72 -5.95 6.10
C VAL A 507 -19.28 -7.24 6.80
N GLU A 508 -18.64 -8.12 6.06
CA GLU A 508 -17.99 -9.30 6.63
C GLU A 508 -16.61 -8.89 7.17
N LEU A 509 -16.43 -9.11 8.48
CA LEU A 509 -15.16 -8.87 9.17
C LEU A 509 -14.58 -10.20 9.66
N GLN A 510 -13.26 -10.32 9.55
CA GLN A 510 -12.51 -11.43 10.10
C GLN A 510 -12.16 -11.18 11.56
N GLU A 511 -11.85 -12.20 12.33
CA GLU A 511 -11.31 -12.06 13.69
C GLU A 511 -9.92 -11.42 13.66
N GLY A 512 -9.61 -10.59 14.67
CA GLY A 512 -8.33 -9.95 14.86
C GLY A 512 -8.29 -8.48 14.44
N GLU A 513 -7.09 -7.91 14.44
CA GLU A 513 -6.88 -6.50 14.13
C GLU A 513 -7.04 -6.22 12.65
N GLN A 514 -7.85 -5.21 12.34
CA GLN A 514 -8.18 -4.75 10.99
C GLN A 514 -8.25 -3.23 10.96
N TYR A 515 -8.28 -2.66 9.77
CA TYR A 515 -8.52 -1.23 9.59
C TYR A 515 -9.64 -0.94 8.60
N ILE A 516 -10.30 0.20 8.81
CA ILE A 516 -11.32 0.75 7.91
C ILE A 516 -10.87 2.10 7.38
N ASP A 517 -11.01 2.30 6.07
CA ASP A 517 -10.84 3.59 5.42
C ASP A 517 -12.20 4.17 5.04
N ILE A 518 -12.44 5.42 5.38
CA ILE A 518 -13.53 6.22 4.81
C ILE A 518 -12.94 7.06 3.68
N ARG A 519 -13.31 6.77 2.44
CA ARG A 519 -12.75 7.39 1.22
C ARG A 519 -13.79 8.29 0.57
N ILE A 520 -13.55 9.58 0.56
CA ILE A 520 -14.48 10.57 0.01
C ILE A 520 -14.41 10.55 -1.51
N LYS A 521 -15.54 10.34 -2.17
CA LYS A 521 -15.66 10.34 -3.63
C LYS A 521 -16.03 11.73 -4.17
N SER A 522 -16.94 12.43 -3.48
CA SER A 522 -17.35 13.78 -3.86
C SER A 522 -17.96 14.52 -2.66
N GLY A 523 -18.07 15.84 -2.78
CA GLY A 523 -18.70 16.69 -1.77
C GLY A 523 -17.71 17.36 -0.84
N ASP A 524 -18.24 17.89 0.26
CA ASP A 524 -17.54 18.50 1.40
C ASP A 524 -18.24 17.98 2.64
N LEU A 525 -17.62 17.04 3.35
CA LEU A 525 -18.24 16.23 4.38
C LEU A 525 -17.61 16.47 5.73
N ASP A 526 -18.45 16.48 6.76
CA ASP A 526 -18.04 16.33 8.15
C ASP A 526 -18.45 14.94 8.64
N ILE A 527 -17.63 14.30 9.46
CA ILE A 527 -17.87 12.97 10.04
C ILE A 527 -17.70 13.06 11.55
N ASP A 528 -18.74 12.65 12.29
CA ASP A 528 -18.74 12.65 13.77
C ASP A 528 -18.28 11.31 14.33
N TRP A 529 -18.88 10.21 13.86
CA TRP A 529 -18.51 8.88 14.33
C TRP A 529 -18.84 7.75 13.33
N ILE A 530 -18.22 6.61 13.60
CA ILE A 530 -18.49 5.31 12.99
C ILE A 530 -19.05 4.40 14.07
N ARG A 531 -20.19 3.79 13.83
CA ARG A 531 -20.81 2.84 14.76
C ARG A 531 -20.81 1.44 14.15
N PHE A 532 -20.27 0.49 14.88
CA PHE A 532 -20.36 -0.93 14.60
C PHE A 532 -21.43 -1.56 15.48
N GLY A 533 -22.18 -2.51 14.93
CA GLY A 533 -23.22 -3.25 15.62
C GLY A 533 -23.58 -4.53 14.88
N GLU A 534 -24.74 -5.09 15.17
CA GLU A 534 -25.24 -6.26 14.44
C GLU A 534 -25.41 -5.95 12.96
N GLY A 535 -25.04 -6.88 12.10
CA GLY A 535 -25.12 -6.78 10.64
C GLY A 535 -26.55 -6.87 10.08
N ALA A 536 -27.55 -6.99 10.94
CA ALA A 536 -28.95 -6.89 10.56
C ALA A 536 -29.35 -5.42 10.35
N SER A 537 -30.11 -5.14 9.31
CA SER A 537 -30.69 -3.82 9.07
C SER A 537 -31.64 -3.46 10.21
N LEU A 538 -31.48 -2.24 10.78
CA LEU A 538 -32.44 -1.74 11.78
C LEU A 538 -33.68 -1.16 11.09
N ILE A 539 -34.87 -1.54 11.53
CA ILE A 539 -36.10 -0.94 11.08
C ILE A 539 -36.84 -0.26 12.25
N PRO A 540 -37.49 0.91 12.00
CA PRO A 540 -37.74 1.56 10.69
C PRO A 540 -36.46 2.05 10.03
N GLY A 541 -36.31 1.78 8.74
CA GLY A 541 -35.12 2.11 7.94
C GLY A 541 -35.29 1.66 6.50
N ILE A 542 -34.18 1.68 5.76
CA ILE A 542 -34.11 1.21 4.37
C ILE A 542 -33.23 -0.05 4.32
N ILE A 543 -33.72 -1.05 3.62
CA ILE A 543 -32.94 -2.23 3.23
C ILE A 543 -32.71 -2.12 1.73
N GLN A 544 -31.44 -2.11 1.31
CA GLN A 544 -31.07 -2.14 -0.11
C GLN A 544 -31.27 -3.55 -0.65
N ALA A 545 -31.78 -3.67 -1.87
CA ALA A 545 -32.07 -4.99 -2.46
C ALA A 545 -30.81 -5.85 -2.64
N GLU A 546 -29.67 -5.23 -2.89
CA GLU A 546 -28.38 -5.92 -3.04
C GLU A 546 -27.76 -6.39 -1.70
N ASP A 547 -28.31 -5.95 -0.55
CA ASP A 547 -27.82 -6.33 0.78
C ASP A 547 -28.56 -7.55 1.36
N TYR A 548 -28.93 -8.50 0.52
CA TYR A 548 -29.54 -9.77 0.94
C TYR A 548 -28.55 -10.64 1.76
N ASP A 549 -29.08 -11.56 2.56
CA ASP A 549 -28.29 -12.44 3.43
C ASP A 549 -27.41 -13.38 2.60
N ASP A 550 -26.20 -13.69 3.09
CA ASP A 550 -25.31 -14.66 2.45
C ASP A 550 -25.96 -16.04 2.39
N GLY A 551 -26.06 -16.61 1.17
CA GLY A 551 -26.79 -17.85 0.94
C GLY A 551 -28.32 -17.74 1.06
N GLY A 552 -28.86 -16.56 1.39
CA GLY A 552 -30.29 -16.28 1.50
C GLY A 552 -30.92 -15.91 0.15
N TYR A 553 -30.80 -16.77 -0.87
CA TYR A 553 -31.39 -16.51 -2.18
C TYR A 553 -31.64 -17.81 -2.98
N SER A 554 -32.54 -17.69 -3.96
CA SER A 554 -32.69 -18.67 -5.03
C SER A 554 -33.00 -17.91 -6.32
N PHE A 555 -32.12 -18.03 -7.30
CA PHE A 555 -32.26 -17.40 -8.61
C PHE A 555 -32.09 -18.44 -9.73
N LYS A 556 -32.99 -18.43 -10.71
CA LYS A 556 -32.99 -19.37 -11.83
C LYS A 556 -31.97 -18.99 -12.91
N GLN A 557 -31.64 -17.70 -13.04
CA GLN A 557 -30.67 -17.16 -13.95
C GLN A 557 -29.65 -16.32 -13.18
N GLY A 558 -28.62 -16.97 -12.66
CA GLY A 558 -27.51 -16.28 -11.98
C GLY A 558 -26.55 -15.61 -12.99
N GLU A 559 -25.81 -14.60 -12.53
CA GLU A 559 -24.61 -14.00 -13.14
C GLU A 559 -24.77 -12.98 -14.30
N PHE A 560 -25.93 -12.57 -14.74
CA PHE A 560 -26.08 -11.58 -15.81
C PHE A 560 -26.29 -10.12 -15.34
N GLY A 561 -25.53 -9.68 -14.33
CA GLY A 561 -25.50 -8.29 -13.90
C GLY A 561 -24.27 -7.55 -14.42
N ASN A 562 -24.35 -6.24 -14.61
CA ASN A 562 -23.21 -5.41 -15.03
C ASN A 562 -22.34 -4.93 -13.83
N PHE A 563 -22.70 -5.29 -12.60
CA PHE A 563 -22.01 -4.86 -11.39
C PHE A 563 -21.46 -6.05 -10.56
N LYS A 564 -20.53 -6.78 -11.15
CA LYS A 564 -19.97 -8.04 -10.61
C LYS A 564 -19.07 -7.87 -9.37
N SER A 565 -18.66 -6.65 -9.04
CA SER A 565 -17.70 -6.38 -7.96
C SER A 565 -18.34 -6.14 -6.59
N TYR A 566 -19.67 -6.07 -6.51
CA TYR A 566 -20.36 -5.79 -5.25
C TYR A 566 -20.36 -6.96 -4.28
N ARG A 567 -20.65 -8.16 -4.80
CA ARG A 567 -20.64 -9.41 -4.02
C ARG A 567 -19.92 -10.52 -4.78
N LYS A 568 -19.27 -11.42 -4.04
CA LYS A 568 -18.55 -12.57 -4.62
C LYS A 568 -19.41 -13.80 -4.79
N ASP A 569 -20.58 -13.86 -4.13
CA ASP A 569 -21.54 -14.93 -4.33
C ASP A 569 -22.19 -14.79 -5.72
N LYS A 570 -21.97 -15.76 -6.54
CA LYS A 570 -22.27 -15.74 -7.97
C LYS A 570 -23.73 -16.08 -8.35
N GLY A 571 -24.65 -16.02 -7.40
CA GLY A 571 -26.00 -16.52 -7.59
C GLY A 571 -27.04 -15.48 -7.97
N VAL A 572 -26.78 -14.19 -7.80
CA VAL A 572 -27.74 -13.10 -8.00
C VAL A 572 -27.20 -12.07 -8.96
N ALA A 573 -28.01 -11.69 -9.95
CA ALA A 573 -27.62 -10.64 -10.89
C ALA A 573 -27.76 -9.25 -10.25
N ILE A 574 -26.64 -8.57 -10.06
CA ILE A 574 -26.59 -7.17 -9.58
C ILE A 574 -26.15 -6.26 -10.71
N SER A 575 -26.89 -5.19 -10.94
CA SER A 575 -26.63 -4.20 -11.97
C SER A 575 -26.54 -2.80 -11.39
N ALA A 576 -25.87 -1.91 -12.10
CA ALA A 576 -25.83 -0.49 -11.78
C ALA A 576 -26.23 0.32 -13.02
N SER A 577 -27.21 1.22 -12.87
CA SER A 577 -27.65 2.16 -13.89
C SER A 577 -27.98 3.50 -13.21
N ASP A 578 -27.60 4.61 -13.84
CA ASP A 578 -27.87 5.98 -13.37
C ASP A 578 -27.47 6.22 -11.88
N GLY A 579 -26.42 5.56 -11.43
CA GLY A 579 -25.92 5.65 -10.07
C GLY A 579 -26.75 4.87 -9.03
N VAL A 580 -27.68 4.03 -9.46
CA VAL A 580 -28.49 3.15 -8.62
C VAL A 580 -28.01 1.71 -8.82
N VAL A 581 -27.61 1.04 -7.73
CA VAL A 581 -27.36 -0.40 -7.71
C VAL A 581 -28.70 -1.10 -7.46
N HIS A 582 -28.94 -2.19 -8.12
CA HIS A 582 -30.20 -2.93 -8.04
C HIS A 582 -30.05 -4.40 -8.42
N ILE A 583 -30.95 -5.22 -7.92
CA ILE A 583 -31.11 -6.60 -8.39
C ILE A 583 -31.74 -6.56 -9.78
N SER A 584 -31.21 -7.37 -10.68
CA SER A 584 -31.67 -7.46 -12.07
C SER A 584 -31.93 -8.92 -12.48
N ASN A 585 -32.52 -9.12 -13.67
CA ASN A 585 -32.78 -10.44 -14.25
C ASN A 585 -33.57 -11.40 -13.34
N THR A 586 -34.54 -10.88 -12.60
CA THR A 586 -35.40 -11.72 -11.75
C THR A 586 -36.39 -12.52 -12.58
N SER A 587 -36.67 -13.73 -12.16
CA SER A 587 -37.60 -14.68 -12.80
C SER A 587 -38.67 -15.16 -11.81
N VAL A 588 -39.76 -15.66 -12.32
CA VAL A 588 -40.84 -16.25 -11.47
C VAL A 588 -40.30 -17.35 -10.57
N GLY A 589 -40.44 -17.16 -9.27
CA GLY A 589 -39.98 -18.07 -8.21
C GLY A 589 -38.61 -17.75 -7.66
N ASP A 590 -37.96 -16.68 -8.10
CA ASP A 590 -36.75 -16.17 -7.46
C ASP A 590 -37.12 -15.50 -6.13
N TRP A 591 -36.21 -15.59 -5.16
CA TRP A 591 -36.40 -14.96 -3.85
C TRP A 591 -35.06 -14.51 -3.26
N LEU A 592 -35.15 -13.52 -2.36
CA LEU A 592 -34.06 -12.98 -1.56
C LEU A 592 -34.50 -12.91 -0.11
N GLN A 593 -33.60 -13.23 0.81
CA GLN A 593 -33.81 -13.14 2.24
C GLN A 593 -33.03 -11.97 2.83
N TYR A 594 -33.66 -11.28 3.78
CA TYR A 594 -33.07 -10.18 4.52
C TYR A 594 -33.32 -10.37 6.00
N THR A 595 -32.26 -10.31 6.81
CA THR A 595 -32.38 -10.28 8.26
C THR A 595 -32.37 -8.83 8.74
N PHE A 596 -33.30 -8.48 9.61
CA PHE A 596 -33.41 -7.15 10.18
C PHE A 596 -33.78 -7.19 11.67
N THR A 597 -33.53 -6.10 12.38
CA THR A 597 -33.86 -5.91 13.79
C THR A 597 -34.88 -4.77 13.94
N THR A 598 -35.85 -4.96 14.83
CA THR A 598 -36.87 -3.95 15.13
C THR A 598 -37.15 -3.86 16.62
N GLN A 599 -37.58 -2.70 17.07
CA GLN A 599 -38.10 -2.51 18.45
C GLN A 599 -39.59 -2.91 18.60
N GLY A 600 -40.18 -3.50 17.56
CA GLY A 600 -41.58 -3.88 17.50
C GLY A 600 -42.49 -2.71 17.05
N GLY A 601 -43.69 -3.05 16.62
CA GLY A 601 -44.69 -2.07 16.15
C GLY A 601 -45.38 -2.50 14.85
N ALA A 602 -46.23 -1.64 14.31
CA ALA A 602 -46.82 -1.77 12.99
C ALA A 602 -45.95 -1.00 11.98
N PHE A 603 -45.64 -1.62 10.83
CA PHE A 603 -44.76 -1.06 9.81
C PHE A 603 -45.44 -1.04 8.45
N GLU A 604 -45.16 -0.01 7.65
CA GLU A 604 -45.46 0.05 6.23
C GLU A 604 -44.16 -0.30 5.46
N ILE A 605 -44.24 -1.19 4.48
CA ILE A 605 -43.11 -1.53 3.59
C ILE A 605 -43.38 -0.90 2.24
N ARG A 606 -42.45 -0.03 1.79
CA ARG A 606 -42.47 0.54 0.45
C ARG A 606 -41.35 -0.08 -0.37
N VAL A 607 -41.71 -0.59 -1.54
CA VAL A 607 -40.75 -1.21 -2.47
C VAL A 607 -40.53 -0.27 -3.66
N ARG A 608 -39.26 0.01 -3.97
CA ARG A 608 -38.88 0.69 -5.20
C ARG A 608 -38.41 -0.37 -6.20
N ALA A 609 -39.17 -0.55 -7.26
CA ALA A 609 -38.88 -1.52 -8.32
C ALA A 609 -39.25 -0.93 -9.67
N SER A 610 -38.65 -1.48 -10.74
CA SER A 610 -39.04 -1.22 -12.13
C SER A 610 -39.31 -2.54 -12.85
N ALA A 611 -40.29 -2.54 -13.76
CA ALA A 611 -40.57 -3.65 -14.66
C ALA A 611 -40.84 -3.09 -16.05
N GLU A 612 -40.46 -3.83 -17.09
CA GLU A 612 -40.95 -3.54 -18.44
C GLU A 612 -42.47 -3.82 -18.50
N ARG A 613 -43.19 -2.94 -19.16
CA ARG A 613 -44.59 -3.22 -19.52
C ARG A 613 -44.54 -4.07 -20.79
N ASP A 614 -45.18 -5.24 -20.75
CA ASP A 614 -45.55 -6.00 -21.93
C ASP A 614 -46.45 -5.20 -22.86
#